data_17056b83ffd3d668e1ab759d282e6dbe
#
_entry.id   17056b83ffd3d668e1ab759d282e6dbe
#
_cell.length_a   1.000
_cell.length_b   1.000
_cell.length_c   1.000
_cell.angle_alpha   90.00
_cell.angle_beta   90.00
_cell.angle_gamma   90.00
#
_symmetry.space_group_name_H-M   'P 1'
#
loop_
_entity.id
_entity.type
_entity.pdbx_description
1 polymer ?
#
loop_
_entity_poly.entity_id
_entity_poly.type
_entity_poly.pdbx_seq_one_letter_code
_entity_poly.pdbx_strand_id
1 'polypeptide(L)'
;MTKKLELTTAIADDIERLLMNGTPLTTICQNKDAPSLSKVYDWIRSDKEFAERILTARKIAAQTYLDKMITELENADNKSIAVTREKLIHYRWMASKLVAIYGDKQQVEIDQKVEITWNDPDVDKTYENEIKNVSDVGS
;
A
#
# COMPACT_ATOMS: atom_id res chain seq x y z
N MET A 1 -38.32 -5.04 -1.07
CA MET A 1 -37.38 -5.49 -0.03
C MET A 1 -36.05 -5.88 -0.67
N THR A 2 -35.04 -5.18 -0.32
CA THR A 2 -33.71 -5.56 -0.74
C THR A 2 -33.25 -6.80 0.04
N LYS A 3 -33.00 -7.87 -0.67
CA LYS A 3 -32.46 -9.10 -0.11
C LYS A 3 -31.14 -8.75 0.59
N LYS A 4 -31.02 -9.06 1.88
CA LYS A 4 -29.78 -8.85 2.62
C LYS A 4 -28.68 -9.73 1.98
N LEU A 5 -27.70 -9.10 1.39
CA LEU A 5 -26.58 -9.81 0.76
C LEU A 5 -25.73 -10.44 1.85
N GLU A 6 -25.55 -11.75 1.78
CA GLU A 6 -24.71 -12.48 2.71
C GLU A 6 -23.33 -12.75 2.10
N LEU A 7 -22.31 -12.81 2.94
CA LEU A 7 -20.96 -13.15 2.51
C LEU A 7 -20.92 -14.62 2.09
N THR A 8 -20.74 -14.85 0.80
CA THR A 8 -20.53 -16.19 0.25
C THR A 8 -19.05 -16.40 -0.09
N THR A 9 -18.66 -17.66 -0.25
CA THR A 9 -17.31 -18.01 -0.68
C THR A 9 -16.98 -17.35 -2.03
N ALA A 10 -17.92 -17.35 -2.96
CA ALA A 10 -17.75 -16.73 -4.27
C ALA A 10 -17.47 -15.22 -4.17
N ILE A 11 -18.21 -14.52 -3.34
CA ILE A 11 -18.02 -13.07 -3.11
C ILE A 11 -16.66 -12.81 -2.47
N ALA A 12 -16.29 -13.59 -1.46
CA ALA A 12 -15.00 -13.48 -0.79
C ALA A 12 -13.83 -13.72 -1.76
N ASP A 13 -13.94 -14.75 -2.59
CA ASP A 13 -12.91 -15.08 -3.58
C ASP A 13 -12.74 -13.98 -4.63
N ASP A 14 -13.83 -13.39 -5.10
CA ASP A 14 -13.81 -12.31 -6.08
C ASP A 14 -13.15 -11.05 -5.50
N ILE A 15 -13.54 -10.66 -4.30
CA ILE A 15 -12.96 -9.48 -3.62
C ILE A 15 -11.47 -9.70 -3.40
N GLU A 16 -11.09 -10.86 -2.88
CA GLU A 16 -9.69 -11.23 -2.63
C GLU A 16 -8.87 -11.17 -3.92
N ARG A 17 -9.35 -11.79 -5.00
CA ARG A 17 -8.67 -11.80 -6.29
C ARG A 17 -8.46 -10.40 -6.85
N LEU A 18 -9.49 -9.55 -6.79
CA LEU A 18 -9.40 -8.19 -7.29
C LEU A 18 -8.46 -7.32 -6.46
N LEU A 19 -8.47 -7.50 -5.14
CA LEU A 19 -7.52 -6.81 -4.26
C LEU A 19 -6.08 -7.23 -4.53
N MET A 20 -5.83 -8.53 -4.71
CA MET A 20 -4.50 -9.03 -5.05
C MET A 20 -3.97 -8.46 -6.36
N ASN A 21 -4.86 -8.19 -7.31
CA ASN A 21 -4.52 -7.53 -8.58
C ASN A 21 -4.28 -6.03 -8.45
N GLY A 22 -4.44 -5.48 -7.26
CA GLY A 22 -4.24 -4.07 -7.00
C GLY A 22 -5.45 -3.19 -7.24
N THR A 23 -6.64 -3.76 -7.45
CA THR A 23 -7.87 -2.99 -7.61
C THR A 23 -8.30 -2.45 -6.24
N PRO A 24 -8.52 -1.13 -6.09
CA PRO A 24 -8.99 -0.57 -4.82
C PRO A 24 -10.35 -1.12 -4.43
N LEU A 25 -10.60 -1.30 -3.14
CA LEU A 25 -11.87 -1.81 -2.64
C LEU A 25 -13.05 -0.91 -3.03
N THR A 26 -12.85 0.40 -3.06
CA THR A 26 -13.85 1.36 -3.51
C THR A 26 -14.28 1.09 -4.96
N THR A 27 -13.32 0.78 -5.83
CA THR A 27 -13.57 0.44 -7.23
C THR A 27 -14.32 -0.89 -7.36
N ILE A 28 -13.93 -1.88 -6.57
CA ILE A 28 -14.60 -3.19 -6.54
C ILE A 28 -16.09 -3.00 -6.19
N CYS A 29 -16.38 -2.19 -5.19
CA CYS A 29 -17.74 -1.96 -4.67
C CYS A 29 -18.59 -1.06 -5.57
N GLN A 30 -18.03 -0.44 -6.60
CA GLN A 30 -18.77 0.34 -7.59
C GLN A 30 -19.50 -0.54 -8.62
N ASN A 31 -19.12 -1.79 -8.73
CA ASN A 31 -19.76 -2.72 -9.64
C ASN A 31 -21.19 -3.02 -9.17
N LYS A 32 -22.16 -3.09 -10.09
CA LYS A 32 -23.56 -3.33 -9.79
C LYS A 32 -23.83 -4.61 -9.00
N ASP A 33 -23.04 -5.65 -9.29
CA ASP A 33 -23.21 -6.96 -8.68
C ASP A 33 -22.38 -7.14 -7.40
N ALA A 34 -21.58 -6.13 -7.07
CA ALA A 34 -20.72 -6.17 -5.89
C ALA A 34 -21.47 -5.68 -4.63
N PRO A 35 -21.08 -6.16 -3.45
CA PRO A 35 -21.59 -5.60 -2.20
C PRO A 35 -21.16 -4.16 -2.04
N SER A 36 -21.90 -3.39 -1.23
CA SER A 36 -21.51 -2.02 -0.90
C SER A 36 -20.25 -2.00 -0.04
N LEU A 37 -19.53 -0.89 -0.08
CA LEU A 37 -18.32 -0.70 0.72
C LEU A 37 -18.62 -0.87 2.23
N SER A 38 -19.72 -0.31 2.72
CA SER A 38 -20.20 -0.47 4.10
C SER A 38 -20.37 -1.93 4.46
N LYS A 39 -20.97 -2.71 3.55
CA LYS A 39 -21.22 -4.13 3.76
C LYS A 39 -19.94 -4.92 3.90
N VAL A 40 -18.96 -4.62 3.05
CA VAL A 40 -17.64 -5.27 3.12
C VAL A 40 -16.96 -4.96 4.45
N TYR A 41 -16.99 -3.73 4.90
CA TYR A 41 -16.42 -3.36 6.20
C TYR A 41 -17.16 -4.01 7.37
N ASP A 42 -18.47 -4.20 7.29
CA ASP A 42 -19.22 -4.94 8.30
C ASP A 42 -18.75 -6.40 8.36
N TRP A 43 -18.53 -7.04 7.22
CA TRP A 43 -18.00 -8.41 7.16
C TRP A 43 -16.59 -8.50 7.72
N ILE A 44 -15.74 -7.53 7.42
CA ILE A 44 -14.37 -7.48 7.96
C ILE A 44 -14.41 -7.41 9.50
N ARG A 45 -15.34 -6.66 10.06
CA ARG A 45 -15.49 -6.55 11.53
C ARG A 45 -16.09 -7.79 12.16
N SER A 46 -17.01 -8.48 11.47
CA SER A 46 -17.77 -9.59 12.02
C SER A 46 -17.22 -10.97 11.71
N ASP A 47 -16.42 -11.11 10.65
CA ASP A 47 -15.86 -12.38 10.19
C ASP A 47 -14.34 -12.31 10.20
N LYS A 48 -13.73 -12.97 11.18
CA LYS A 48 -12.28 -12.97 11.38
C LYS A 48 -11.54 -13.61 10.21
N GLU A 49 -12.06 -14.69 9.68
CA GLU A 49 -11.46 -15.39 8.53
C GLU A 49 -11.45 -14.50 7.29
N PHE A 50 -12.56 -13.84 7.02
CA PHE A 50 -12.65 -12.88 5.92
C PHE A 50 -11.68 -11.71 6.11
N ALA A 51 -11.59 -11.17 7.34
CA ALA A 51 -10.65 -10.10 7.68
C ALA A 51 -9.20 -10.51 7.39
N GLU A 52 -8.81 -11.73 7.76
CA GLU A 52 -7.46 -12.26 7.50
C GLU A 52 -7.19 -12.42 6.00
N ARG A 53 -8.18 -12.87 5.23
CA ARG A 53 -8.08 -12.99 3.77
C ARG A 53 -7.87 -11.61 3.12
N ILE A 54 -8.62 -10.62 3.55
CA ILE A 54 -8.49 -9.24 3.05
C ILE A 54 -7.11 -8.67 3.40
N LEU A 55 -6.64 -8.89 4.61
CA LEU A 55 -5.31 -8.46 5.04
C LEU A 55 -4.21 -9.07 4.16
N THR A 56 -4.28 -10.37 3.93
CA THR A 56 -3.32 -11.09 3.07
C THR A 56 -3.38 -10.57 1.63
N ALA A 57 -4.59 -10.36 1.10
CA ALA A 57 -4.77 -9.82 -0.25
C ALA A 57 -4.14 -8.43 -0.40
N ARG A 58 -4.26 -7.58 0.61
CA ARG A 58 -3.65 -6.24 0.61
C ARG A 58 -2.13 -6.30 0.68
N LYS A 59 -1.56 -7.25 1.42
CA LYS A 59 -0.11 -7.48 1.43
C LYS A 59 0.40 -7.90 0.04
N ILE A 60 -0.31 -8.79 -0.62
CA ILE A 60 0.02 -9.21 -1.99
C ILE A 60 -0.13 -8.05 -2.97
N ALA A 61 -1.14 -7.20 -2.79
CA ALA A 61 -1.34 -6.01 -3.61
C ALA A 61 -0.14 -5.07 -3.59
N ALA A 62 0.55 -4.95 -2.45
CA ALA A 62 1.77 -4.14 -2.36
C ALA A 62 2.84 -4.66 -3.33
N GLN A 63 3.02 -5.97 -3.42
CA GLN A 63 3.94 -6.59 -4.38
C GLN A 63 3.47 -6.38 -5.83
N THR A 64 2.16 -6.46 -6.07
CA THR A 64 1.58 -6.19 -7.38
C THR A 64 1.91 -4.76 -7.85
N TYR A 65 1.87 -3.78 -6.96
CA TYR A 65 2.27 -2.41 -7.29
C TYR A 65 3.75 -2.30 -7.67
N LEU A 66 4.61 -3.06 -6.98
CA LEU A 66 6.05 -3.11 -7.31
C LEU A 66 6.27 -3.74 -8.69
N ASP A 67 5.56 -4.82 -9.00
CA ASP A 67 5.63 -5.47 -10.31
C ASP A 67 5.15 -4.53 -11.43
N LYS A 68 4.06 -3.82 -11.21
CA LYS A 68 3.56 -2.80 -12.15
C LYS A 68 4.59 -1.68 -12.36
N MET A 69 5.25 -1.26 -11.29
CA MET A 69 6.30 -0.26 -11.34
C MET A 69 7.45 -0.70 -12.24
N ILE A 70 7.90 -1.93 -12.08
CA ILE A 70 8.97 -2.52 -12.90
C ILE A 70 8.54 -2.59 -14.37
N THR A 71 7.33 -3.07 -14.64
CA THR A 71 6.78 -3.17 -15.99
C THR A 71 6.68 -1.80 -16.68
N GLU A 72 6.18 -0.80 -15.98
CA GLU A 72 6.07 0.56 -16.52
C GLU A 72 7.46 1.15 -16.82
N LEU A 73 8.44 0.88 -15.96
CA LEU A 73 9.80 1.34 -16.16
C LEU A 73 10.45 0.69 -17.39
N GLU A 74 10.25 -0.62 -17.57
CA GLU A 74 10.79 -1.38 -18.71
C GLU A 74 10.16 -0.93 -20.04
N ASN A 75 8.90 -0.52 -20.02
CA ASN A 75 8.16 -0.10 -21.21
C ASN A 75 8.20 1.42 -21.45
N ALA A 76 8.87 2.18 -20.59
CA ALA A 76 8.96 3.63 -20.73
C ALA A 76 9.79 4.03 -21.95
N ASP A 77 9.30 5.00 -22.71
CA ASP A 77 10.01 5.62 -23.82
C ASP A 77 10.15 7.13 -23.59
N ASN A 78 10.81 7.83 -24.51
CA ASN A 78 11.04 9.27 -24.38
C ASN A 78 9.76 10.10 -24.32
N LYS A 79 8.66 9.59 -24.91
CA LYS A 79 7.36 10.28 -24.91
C LYS A 79 6.58 10.06 -23.63
N SER A 80 6.73 8.87 -23.02
CA SER A 80 5.98 8.47 -21.84
C SER A 80 6.75 8.66 -20.53
N ILE A 81 8.01 9.07 -20.58
CA ILE A 81 8.89 9.10 -19.41
C ILE A 81 8.34 9.98 -18.26
N ALA A 82 7.76 11.13 -18.59
CA ALA A 82 7.20 12.01 -17.58
C ALA A 82 6.00 11.39 -16.86
N VAL A 83 5.08 10.77 -17.61
CA VAL A 83 3.92 10.07 -17.06
C VAL A 83 4.37 8.83 -16.27
N THR A 84 5.33 8.10 -16.79
CA THR A 84 5.91 6.93 -16.11
C THR A 84 6.52 7.34 -14.78
N ARG A 85 7.25 8.44 -14.72
CA ARG A 85 7.84 8.96 -13.48
C ARG A 85 6.76 9.23 -12.42
N GLU A 86 5.65 9.87 -12.80
CA GLU A 86 4.53 10.14 -11.90
C GLU A 86 3.88 8.84 -11.42
N LYS A 87 3.70 7.87 -12.30
CA LYS A 87 3.18 6.54 -11.93
C LYS A 87 4.11 5.83 -10.94
N LEU A 88 5.43 5.88 -11.16
CA LEU A 88 6.42 5.27 -10.26
C LEU A 88 6.36 5.88 -8.88
N ILE A 89 6.25 7.20 -8.79
CA ILE A 89 6.11 7.92 -7.52
C ILE A 89 4.85 7.43 -6.81
N HIS A 90 3.73 7.34 -7.52
CA HIS A 90 2.45 6.89 -6.98
C HIS A 90 2.52 5.43 -6.49
N TYR A 91 3.04 4.52 -7.30
CA TYR A 91 3.16 3.10 -6.93
C TYR A 91 4.09 2.91 -5.74
N ARG A 92 5.19 3.63 -5.68
CA ARG A 92 6.12 3.59 -4.54
C ARG A 92 5.42 4.06 -3.28
N TRP A 93 4.69 5.14 -3.34
CA TRP A 93 3.93 5.66 -2.22
C TRP A 93 2.87 4.67 -1.74
N MET A 94 2.09 4.11 -2.67
CA MET A 94 1.07 3.09 -2.36
C MET A 94 1.69 1.85 -1.71
N ALA A 95 2.77 1.33 -2.27
CA ALA A 95 3.46 0.15 -1.74
C ALA A 95 3.97 0.42 -0.32
N SER A 96 4.57 1.58 -0.06
CA SER A 96 5.07 1.93 1.27
C SER A 96 3.93 2.03 2.30
N LYS A 97 2.78 2.58 1.92
CA LYS A 97 1.61 2.67 2.81
C LYS A 97 1.02 1.29 3.12
N LEU A 98 0.91 0.44 2.12
CA LEU A 98 0.38 -0.92 2.31
C LEU A 98 1.30 -1.76 3.19
N VAL A 99 2.60 -1.67 3.01
CA VAL A 99 3.58 -2.37 3.87
C VAL A 99 3.51 -1.84 5.30
N ALA A 100 3.46 -0.52 5.49
CA ALA A 100 3.39 0.09 6.82
C ALA A 100 2.10 -0.29 7.56
N ILE A 101 0.95 -0.33 6.86
CA ILE A 101 -0.36 -0.60 7.47
C ILE A 101 -0.57 -2.10 7.68
N TYR A 102 -0.17 -2.94 6.72
CA TYR A 102 -0.49 -4.38 6.70
C TYR A 102 0.74 -5.28 6.91
N GLY A 103 1.92 -4.72 7.14
CA GLY A 103 3.13 -5.46 7.45
C GLY A 103 3.08 -6.06 8.85
N ASP A 104 3.89 -7.09 9.10
CA ASP A 104 4.05 -7.67 10.42
C ASP A 104 4.75 -6.68 11.36
N LYS A 105 4.48 -6.78 12.67
CA LYS A 105 5.10 -5.91 13.68
C LYS A 105 6.62 -5.88 13.59
N GLN A 106 7.24 -7.04 13.34
CA GLN A 106 8.69 -7.14 13.17
C GLN A 106 9.19 -6.32 12.00
N GLN A 107 8.45 -6.30 10.91
CA GLN A 107 8.81 -5.54 9.71
C GLN A 107 8.71 -4.03 9.96
N VAL A 108 7.69 -3.60 10.70
CA VAL A 108 7.54 -2.20 11.11
C VAL A 108 8.70 -1.76 12.02
N GLU A 109 9.11 -2.62 12.97
CA GLU A 109 10.26 -2.35 13.84
C GLU A 109 11.57 -2.26 13.06
N ILE A 110 11.76 -3.15 12.07
CA ILE A 110 12.93 -3.12 11.18
C ILE A 110 12.93 -1.83 10.36
N ASP A 111 11.78 -1.42 9.83
CA ASP A 111 11.64 -0.19 9.05
C ASP A 111 11.95 1.03 9.91
N GLN A 112 11.50 1.07 11.16
CA GLN A 112 11.82 2.14 12.10
C GLN A 112 13.32 2.17 12.43
N LYS A 113 13.96 1.01 12.61
CA LYS A 113 15.40 0.92 12.81
C LYS A 113 16.17 1.35 11.56
N VAL A 114 15.67 1.01 10.39
CA VAL A 114 16.25 1.42 9.11
C VAL A 114 16.13 2.94 8.95
N GLU A 115 15.02 3.56 9.37
CA GLU A 115 14.87 5.02 9.37
C GLU A 115 15.89 5.69 10.29
N ILE A 116 16.19 5.08 11.46
CA ILE A 116 17.19 5.58 12.41
C ILE A 116 18.62 5.40 11.86
N THR A 117 18.87 4.31 11.14
CA THR A 117 20.19 4.00 10.55
C THR A 117 20.30 4.43 9.10
N TRP A 118 19.22 4.86 8.51
CA TRP A 118 19.09 5.24 7.10
C TRP A 118 19.67 6.61 6.85
N ASN A 119 20.63 6.80 7.54
CA ASN A 119 21.46 7.93 7.31
C ASN A 119 22.45 7.49 6.24
N ASP A 120 22.15 7.82 4.99
CA ASP A 120 23.14 7.80 3.94
C ASP A 120 24.33 8.61 4.49
N PRO A 121 25.50 7.99 4.70
CA PRO A 121 26.60 8.69 5.39
C PRO A 121 26.99 10.01 4.75
N ASP A 122 26.71 10.18 3.46
CA ASP A 122 27.06 11.41 2.74
C ASP A 122 25.98 12.50 2.87
N VAL A 123 24.71 12.12 2.97
CA VAL A 123 23.61 13.08 3.13
C VAL A 123 23.46 13.48 4.59
N ASP A 124 23.65 12.57 5.51
CA ASP A 124 23.44 12.81 6.93
C ASP A 124 24.50 13.63 7.61
N LYS A 125 25.75 13.46 7.21
CA LYS A 125 26.82 14.32 7.69
C LYS A 125 26.54 15.78 7.39
N THR A 126 25.87 16.05 6.27
CA THR A 126 25.49 17.41 5.90
C THR A 126 24.36 17.92 6.82
N TYR A 127 23.34 17.12 7.05
CA TYR A 127 22.22 17.47 7.93
C TYR A 127 22.62 17.57 9.39
N GLU A 128 23.40 16.63 9.89
CA GLU A 128 23.89 16.67 11.27
C GLU A 128 24.77 17.88 11.52
N ASN A 129 25.61 18.27 10.58
CA ASN A 129 26.44 19.45 10.67
C ASN A 129 25.60 20.73 10.65
N GLU A 130 24.55 20.78 9.83
CA GLU A 130 23.62 21.91 9.80
C GLU A 130 22.86 22.04 11.12
N ILE A 131 22.38 20.92 11.67
CA ILE A 131 21.66 20.88 12.95
C ILE A 131 22.60 21.28 14.10
N LYS A 132 23.82 20.79 14.12
CA LYS A 132 24.83 21.15 15.12
C LYS A 132 25.18 22.64 15.06
N ASN A 133 25.34 23.18 13.88
CA ASN A 133 25.63 24.59 13.67
C ASN A 133 24.47 25.49 14.17
N VAL A 134 23.22 25.06 13.92
CA VAL A 134 22.03 25.75 14.43
C VAL A 134 21.93 25.64 15.95
N SER A 135 22.27 24.49 16.54
CA SER A 135 22.32 24.28 17.99
C SER A 135 23.39 25.15 18.65
N ASP A 136 24.57 25.23 18.06
CA ASP A 136 25.68 26.02 18.58
C ASP A 136 25.41 27.53 18.49
N VAL A 137 24.67 27.95 17.47
CA VAL A 137 24.24 29.34 17.31
C VAL A 137 23.11 29.72 18.30
N GLY A 138 22.29 28.71 18.70
CA GLY A 138 21.19 28.89 19.65
C GLY A 138 21.60 28.87 21.11
N SER A 139 22.84 28.59 21.38
CA SER A 139 23.42 28.63 22.74
C SER A 139 24.26 29.89 22.93
#